data_a7d776e49f9c6ad1298d8762d7007212
#
_entry.id   a7d776e49f9c6ad1298d8762d7007212
#
_cell.length_a   1.000
_cell.length_b   1.000
_cell.length_c   1.000
_cell.angle_alpha   90.00
_cell.angle_beta   90.00
_cell.angle_gamma   90.00
#
_symmetry.space_group_name_H-M   'P 1'
#
loop_
_entity.id
_entity.type
_entity.pdbx_description
1 polymer ?
#
loop_
_entity_poly.entity_id
_entity_poly.type
_entity_poly.pdbx_seq_one_letter_code
_entity_poly.pdbx_strand_id
1 'polypeptide(L)'
;MKLAAAMPEATFNYKPTAPQRSYGEQILHIAEANVIQMGRLVPTAAAPSVNMKATSKAEILKALETSFDYGISALEEQTDATMLQLAETTRFDRFMGASTRARVVSYVMGHTWDIYGQMVVYVRLNGITPPASQRP
;
A
#
# COMPACT_ATOMS: atom_id res chain seq x y z
N MET A 1 1.26 6.78 -6.56
CA MET A 1 2.63 7.11 -7.02
C MET A 1 3.00 8.59 -6.84
N LYS A 2 2.25 9.59 -7.36
CA LYS A 2 2.64 11.02 -7.31
C LYS A 2 2.92 11.53 -5.89
N LEU A 3 2.08 11.21 -4.89
CA LEU A 3 2.33 11.62 -3.50
C LEU A 3 3.57 10.94 -2.93
N ALA A 4 3.73 9.62 -3.14
CA ALA A 4 4.89 8.89 -2.66
C ALA A 4 6.23 9.46 -3.17
N ALA A 5 6.25 9.97 -4.40
CA ALA A 5 7.43 10.59 -5.00
C ALA A 5 7.65 12.06 -4.60
N ALA A 6 6.67 12.70 -3.92
CA ALA A 6 6.70 14.16 -3.67
C ALA A 6 7.82 14.60 -2.71
N MET A 7 8.20 13.77 -1.75
CA MET A 7 9.26 14.08 -0.79
C MET A 7 10.65 13.91 -1.41
N PRO A 8 11.61 14.82 -1.12
CA PRO A 8 13.03 14.60 -1.43
C PRO A 8 13.56 13.35 -0.73
N GLU A 9 14.51 12.65 -1.36
CA GLU A 9 15.10 11.43 -0.78
C GLU A 9 15.68 11.64 0.63
N ALA A 10 16.36 12.76 0.85
CA ALA A 10 16.93 13.10 2.15
C ALA A 10 15.91 13.18 3.30
N THR A 11 14.61 13.28 2.98
CA THR A 11 13.52 13.38 3.96
C THR A 11 12.66 12.12 4.03
N PHE A 12 13.05 11.03 3.37
CA PHE A 12 12.31 9.76 3.44
C PHE A 12 12.32 9.11 4.84
N ASN A 13 13.28 9.47 5.68
CA ASN A 13 13.36 9.07 7.08
C ASN A 13 12.59 9.99 8.04
N TYR A 14 11.96 11.07 7.55
CA TYR A 14 11.18 12.00 8.36
C TYR A 14 10.00 11.31 9.05
N LYS A 15 9.84 11.58 10.35
CA LYS A 15 8.74 11.14 11.22
C LYS A 15 8.08 12.37 11.85
N PRO A 16 6.76 12.54 11.76
CA PRO A 16 6.08 13.64 12.48
C PRO A 16 6.24 13.54 13.99
N THR A 17 6.20 12.32 14.53
CA THR A 17 6.47 12.02 15.93
C THR A 17 7.28 10.72 16.04
N ALA A 18 8.00 10.54 17.15
CA ALA A 18 8.88 9.38 17.34
C ALA A 18 8.22 8.00 17.16
N PRO A 19 6.99 7.75 17.65
CA PRO A 19 6.35 6.44 17.50
C PRO A 19 5.77 6.16 16.09
N GLN A 20 5.67 7.18 15.25
CA GLN A 20 5.14 7.00 13.90
C GLN A 20 6.18 6.39 12.95
N ARG A 21 5.69 5.73 11.88
CA ARG A 21 6.54 5.32 10.76
C ARG A 21 7.16 6.54 10.08
N SER A 22 8.36 6.40 9.52
CA SER A 22 8.90 7.39 8.61
C SER A 22 8.10 7.42 7.30
N TYR A 23 8.33 8.45 6.48
CA TYR A 23 7.68 8.57 5.17
C TYR A 23 7.95 7.34 4.28
N GLY A 24 9.20 6.90 4.20
CA GLY A 24 9.57 5.69 3.46
C GLY A 24 8.93 4.43 4.04
N GLU A 25 8.91 4.30 5.37
CA GLU A 25 8.25 3.17 6.05
C GLU A 25 6.73 3.14 5.81
N GLN A 26 6.05 4.28 5.65
CA GLN A 26 4.64 4.33 5.27
C GLN A 26 4.41 3.78 3.85
N ILE A 27 5.29 4.11 2.90
CA ILE A 27 5.20 3.60 1.53
C ILE A 27 5.42 2.09 1.49
N LEU A 28 6.45 1.59 2.18
CA LEU A 28 6.73 0.15 2.27
C LEU A 28 5.58 -0.60 2.95
N HIS A 29 4.94 0.01 3.96
CA HIS A 29 3.77 -0.56 4.62
C HIS A 29 2.58 -0.73 3.68
N ILE A 30 2.33 0.23 2.77
CA ILE A 30 1.32 0.07 1.72
C ILE A 30 1.71 -1.09 0.80
N ALA A 31 2.97 -1.13 0.35
CA ALA A 31 3.45 -2.17 -0.55
C ALA A 31 3.31 -3.57 0.04
N GLU A 32 3.72 -3.75 1.30
CA GLU A 32 3.57 -5.03 2.02
C GLU A 32 2.10 -5.42 2.17
N ALA A 33 1.25 -4.49 2.60
CA ALA A 33 -0.17 -4.73 2.79
C ALA A 33 -0.87 -5.12 1.48
N ASN A 34 -0.54 -4.43 0.37
CA ASN A 34 -1.05 -4.77 -0.96
C ASN A 34 -0.70 -6.21 -1.34
N VAL A 35 0.59 -6.57 -1.24
CA VAL A 35 1.05 -7.93 -1.61
C VAL A 35 0.36 -9.00 -0.76
N ILE A 36 0.31 -8.82 0.56
CA ILE A 36 -0.32 -9.79 1.46
C ILE A 36 -1.81 -9.94 1.18
N GLN A 37 -2.52 -8.83 1.04
CA GLN A 37 -3.99 -8.89 0.90
C GLN A 37 -4.41 -9.32 -0.50
N MET A 38 -3.75 -8.81 -1.55
CA MET A 38 -4.09 -9.19 -2.91
C MET A 38 -3.69 -10.64 -3.23
N GLY A 39 -2.62 -11.15 -2.60
CA GLY A 39 -2.25 -12.57 -2.69
C GLY A 39 -3.33 -13.53 -2.19
N ARG A 40 -4.24 -13.08 -1.33
CA ARG A 40 -5.39 -13.89 -0.88
C ARG A 40 -6.42 -14.16 -1.98
N LEU A 41 -6.37 -13.40 -3.08
CA LEU A 41 -7.25 -13.59 -4.24
C LEU A 41 -6.66 -14.63 -5.21
N VAL A 42 -5.35 -14.77 -5.24
CA VAL A 42 -4.58 -15.61 -6.17
C VAL A 42 -3.52 -16.44 -5.43
N PRO A 43 -3.91 -17.36 -4.55
CA PRO A 43 -3.00 -18.04 -3.63
C PRO A 43 -1.91 -18.88 -4.33
N THR A 44 -2.11 -19.23 -5.60
CA THR A 44 -1.15 -20.00 -6.40
C THR A 44 -0.16 -19.13 -7.17
N ALA A 45 -0.41 -17.82 -7.27
CA ALA A 45 0.48 -16.89 -7.95
C ALA A 45 1.69 -16.55 -7.06
N ALA A 46 2.88 -16.45 -7.66
CA ALA A 46 4.08 -16.03 -6.96
C ALA A 46 3.97 -14.55 -6.55
N ALA A 47 3.88 -14.29 -5.24
CA ALA A 47 3.83 -12.95 -4.70
C ALA A 47 5.22 -12.28 -4.75
N PRO A 48 5.32 -11.00 -5.12
CA PRO A 48 6.58 -10.27 -5.06
C PRO A 48 7.06 -10.10 -3.62
N SER A 49 8.38 -10.11 -3.43
CA SER A 49 8.98 -9.81 -2.12
C SER A 49 9.10 -8.30 -1.92
N VAL A 50 8.71 -7.82 -0.74
CA VAL A 50 8.90 -6.42 -0.34
C VAL A 50 10.05 -6.34 0.67
N ASN A 51 11.14 -5.66 0.30
CA ASN A 51 12.23 -5.38 1.23
C ASN A 51 11.83 -4.27 2.21
N MET A 52 11.34 -4.64 3.39
CA MET A 52 10.92 -3.70 4.43
C MET A 52 12.09 -2.89 5.05
N LYS A 53 13.33 -3.22 4.68
CA LYS A 53 14.55 -2.51 5.11
C LYS A 53 15.12 -1.59 4.03
N ALA A 54 14.43 -1.44 2.90
CA ALA A 54 14.86 -0.52 1.85
C ALA A 54 14.92 0.91 2.39
N THR A 55 15.98 1.64 2.04
CA THR A 55 16.23 3.02 2.50
C THR A 55 16.31 4.01 1.34
N SER A 56 16.65 3.57 0.14
CA SER A 56 16.69 4.46 -1.02
C SER A 56 15.28 4.75 -1.55
N LYS A 57 15.06 5.98 -1.97
CA LYS A 57 13.80 6.40 -2.60
C LYS A 57 13.43 5.52 -3.79
N ALA A 58 14.43 5.18 -4.62
CA ALA A 58 14.21 4.38 -5.82
C ALA A 58 13.67 2.98 -5.49
N GLU A 59 14.29 2.27 -4.53
CA GLU A 59 13.84 0.93 -4.09
C GLU A 59 12.44 0.98 -3.47
N ILE A 60 12.19 1.98 -2.61
CA ILE A 60 10.91 2.15 -1.93
C ILE A 60 9.78 2.40 -2.95
N LEU A 61 10.00 3.30 -3.93
CA LEU A 61 9.01 3.57 -4.96
C LEU A 61 8.81 2.37 -5.90
N LYS A 62 9.88 1.63 -6.21
CA LYS A 62 9.77 0.41 -7.01
C LYS A 62 8.98 -0.69 -6.30
N ALA A 63 9.19 -0.86 -4.99
CA ALA A 63 8.39 -1.79 -4.18
C ALA A 63 6.90 -1.44 -4.22
N LEU A 64 6.56 -0.15 -4.08
CA LEU A 64 5.17 0.32 -4.17
C LEU A 64 4.57 0.04 -5.55
N GLU A 65 5.27 0.40 -6.64
CA GLU A 65 4.84 0.16 -8.01
C GLU A 65 4.58 -1.33 -8.24
N THR A 66 5.55 -2.19 -7.93
CA THR A 66 5.44 -3.65 -8.07
C THR A 66 4.25 -4.20 -7.28
N SER A 67 3.96 -3.65 -6.09
CA SER A 67 2.81 -4.09 -5.29
C SER A 67 1.46 -3.75 -5.93
N PHE A 68 1.36 -2.61 -6.61
CA PHE A 68 0.16 -2.25 -7.37
C PHE A 68 0.00 -3.08 -8.63
N ASP A 69 1.09 -3.31 -9.38
CA ASP A 69 1.07 -4.16 -10.58
C ASP A 69 0.60 -5.58 -10.22
N TYR A 70 1.12 -6.15 -9.13
CA TYR A 70 0.66 -7.43 -8.60
C TYR A 70 -0.81 -7.41 -8.23
N GLY A 71 -1.27 -6.36 -7.56
CA GLY A 71 -2.67 -6.20 -7.18
C GLY A 71 -3.61 -6.10 -8.39
N ILE A 72 -3.20 -5.38 -9.45
CA ILE A 72 -3.95 -5.28 -10.71
C ILE A 72 -4.04 -6.66 -11.36
N SER A 73 -2.93 -7.36 -11.50
CA SER A 73 -2.92 -8.72 -12.08
C SER A 73 -3.83 -9.68 -11.30
N ALA A 74 -3.79 -9.61 -9.97
CA ALA A 74 -4.67 -10.43 -9.12
C ALA A 74 -6.17 -10.12 -9.33
N LEU A 75 -6.51 -8.87 -9.64
CA LEU A 75 -7.89 -8.46 -9.94
C LEU A 75 -8.32 -8.92 -11.33
N GLU A 76 -7.44 -8.84 -12.32
CA GLU A 76 -7.72 -9.27 -13.70
C GLU A 76 -8.08 -10.77 -13.79
N GLU A 77 -7.61 -11.58 -12.83
CA GLU A 77 -7.96 -13.00 -12.73
C GLU A 77 -9.36 -13.25 -12.11
N GLN A 78 -10.02 -12.20 -11.59
CA GLN A 78 -11.30 -12.36 -10.90
C GLN A 78 -12.49 -12.21 -11.85
N THR A 79 -13.59 -12.87 -11.46
CA THR A 79 -14.92 -12.70 -12.03
C THR A 79 -15.88 -12.29 -10.93
N ASP A 80 -17.09 -11.83 -11.29
CA ASP A 80 -18.12 -11.50 -10.29
C ASP A 80 -18.41 -12.70 -9.36
N ALA A 81 -18.40 -13.91 -9.90
CA ALA A 81 -18.62 -15.13 -9.12
C ALA A 81 -17.47 -15.41 -8.14
N THR A 82 -16.21 -15.23 -8.56
CA THR A 82 -15.06 -15.47 -7.67
C THR A 82 -14.93 -14.38 -6.62
N MET A 83 -15.34 -13.16 -6.90
CA MET A 83 -15.32 -12.07 -5.93
C MET A 83 -16.25 -12.29 -4.72
N LEU A 84 -17.30 -13.11 -4.88
CA LEU A 84 -18.20 -13.49 -3.80
C LEU A 84 -17.66 -14.67 -2.95
N GLN A 85 -16.63 -15.38 -3.42
CA GLN A 85 -16.01 -16.47 -2.67
C GLN A 85 -15.15 -15.95 -1.53
N LEU A 86 -14.92 -16.79 -0.53
CA LEU A 86 -13.98 -16.50 0.54
C LEU A 86 -12.56 -16.40 -0.02
N ALA A 87 -11.84 -15.40 0.43
CA ALA A 87 -10.42 -15.26 0.19
C ALA A 87 -9.63 -16.23 1.08
N GLU A 88 -8.40 -16.55 0.70
CA GLU A 88 -7.50 -17.35 1.53
C GLU A 88 -7.32 -16.74 2.92
N THR A 89 -7.25 -17.60 3.93
CA THR A 89 -7.08 -17.18 5.32
C THR A 89 -5.66 -16.72 5.62
N THR A 90 -5.54 -15.69 6.42
CA THR A 90 -4.24 -15.16 6.88
C THR A 90 -4.31 -14.75 8.34
N ARG A 91 -3.16 -14.37 8.93
CA ARG A 91 -3.10 -13.80 10.28
C ARG A 91 -4.01 -12.57 10.48
N PHE A 92 -4.41 -11.89 9.41
CA PHE A 92 -5.29 -10.73 9.48
C PHE A 92 -6.76 -11.09 9.74
N ASP A 93 -7.16 -12.36 9.55
CA ASP A 93 -8.55 -12.78 9.78
C ASP A 93 -8.96 -12.69 11.24
N ARG A 94 -8.01 -12.67 12.17
CA ARG A 94 -8.27 -12.37 13.59
C ARG A 94 -8.86 -10.95 13.81
N PHE A 95 -8.61 -10.01 12.87
CA PHE A 95 -9.14 -8.65 12.93
C PHE A 95 -10.36 -8.45 12.02
N MET A 96 -10.33 -9.07 10.84
CA MET A 96 -11.35 -8.88 9.80
C MET A 96 -12.43 -9.97 9.81
N GLY A 97 -12.16 -11.13 10.41
CA GLY A 97 -12.94 -12.36 10.23
C GLY A 97 -12.81 -12.90 8.80
N ALA A 98 -13.43 -14.04 8.55
CA ALA A 98 -13.52 -14.61 7.21
C ALA A 98 -14.15 -13.58 6.26
N SER A 99 -13.48 -13.32 5.15
CA SER A 99 -13.82 -12.22 4.24
C SER A 99 -13.94 -12.73 2.81
N THR A 100 -14.94 -12.24 2.07
CA THR A 100 -15.00 -12.45 0.61
C THR A 100 -13.85 -11.70 -0.07
N ARG A 101 -13.48 -12.12 -1.28
CA ARG A 101 -12.46 -11.43 -2.09
C ARG A 101 -12.83 -9.97 -2.32
N ALA A 102 -14.11 -9.67 -2.59
CA ALA A 102 -14.61 -8.29 -2.72
C ALA A 102 -14.36 -7.45 -1.46
N ARG A 103 -14.57 -8.04 -0.26
CA ARG A 103 -14.29 -7.35 1.01
C ARG A 103 -12.80 -7.09 1.20
N VAL A 104 -11.94 -8.03 0.80
CA VAL A 104 -10.48 -7.84 0.85
C VAL A 104 -10.05 -6.67 -0.04
N VAL A 105 -10.57 -6.58 -1.27
CA VAL A 105 -10.29 -5.45 -2.18
C VAL A 105 -10.75 -4.13 -1.57
N SER A 106 -11.97 -4.08 -1.02
CA SER A 106 -12.48 -2.88 -0.36
C SER A 106 -11.61 -2.46 0.83
N TYR A 107 -11.09 -3.43 1.60
CA TYR A 107 -10.15 -3.16 2.68
C TYR A 107 -8.84 -2.56 2.16
N VAL A 108 -8.25 -3.11 1.10
CA VAL A 108 -7.00 -2.60 0.50
C VAL A 108 -7.17 -1.16 0.02
N MET A 109 -8.31 -0.85 -0.60
CA MET A 109 -8.63 0.52 -1.01
C MET A 109 -8.73 1.46 0.19
N GLY A 110 -9.51 1.09 1.21
CA GLY A 110 -9.66 1.89 2.44
C GLY A 110 -8.34 2.10 3.17
N HIS A 111 -7.53 1.05 3.30
CA HIS A 111 -6.20 1.12 3.91
C HIS A 111 -5.25 2.06 3.13
N THR A 112 -5.26 1.96 1.80
CA THR A 112 -4.45 2.86 0.95
C THR A 112 -4.87 4.32 1.09
N TRP A 113 -6.18 4.60 1.17
CA TRP A 113 -6.68 5.97 1.40
C TRP A 113 -6.34 6.50 2.79
N ASP A 114 -6.40 5.66 3.83
CA ASP A 114 -5.98 6.05 5.19
C ASP A 114 -4.51 6.46 5.21
N ILE A 115 -3.61 5.62 4.69
CA ILE A 115 -2.18 5.93 4.65
C ILE A 115 -1.90 7.12 3.72
N TYR A 116 -2.61 7.26 2.59
CA TYR A 116 -2.50 8.45 1.74
C TYR A 116 -2.82 9.73 2.52
N GLY A 117 -3.90 9.74 3.31
CA GLY A 117 -4.26 10.88 4.14
C GLY A 117 -3.17 11.23 5.17
N GLN A 118 -2.60 10.22 5.83
CA GLN A 118 -1.47 10.41 6.74
C GLN A 118 -0.27 11.00 5.99
N MET A 119 0.12 10.44 4.84
CA MET A 119 1.26 10.93 4.05
C MET A 119 1.09 12.36 3.55
N VAL A 120 -0.13 12.81 3.28
CA VAL A 120 -0.43 14.22 2.95
C VAL A 120 0.00 15.15 4.09
N VAL A 121 -0.18 14.73 5.34
CA VAL A 121 0.29 15.50 6.51
C VAL A 121 1.82 15.58 6.53
N TYR A 122 2.52 14.47 6.29
CA TYR A 122 4.00 14.44 6.22
C TYR A 122 4.53 15.45 5.19
N VAL A 123 3.95 15.43 4.00
CA VAL A 123 4.35 16.32 2.89
C VAL A 123 4.16 17.79 3.28
N ARG A 124 3.01 18.13 3.88
CA ARG A 124 2.72 19.50 4.34
C ARG A 124 3.64 19.97 5.47
N LEU A 125 3.95 19.11 6.43
CA LEU A 125 4.88 19.41 7.52
C LEU A 125 6.30 19.66 7.02
N ASN A 126 6.65 19.20 5.82
CA ASN A 126 7.90 19.48 5.13
C ASN A 126 7.80 20.64 4.13
N GLY A 127 6.75 21.46 4.19
CA GLY A 127 6.58 22.66 3.36
C GLY A 127 6.22 22.35 1.89
N ILE A 128 5.83 21.12 1.57
CA ILE A 128 5.53 20.71 0.20
C ILE A 128 4.01 20.71 -0.02
N THR A 129 3.55 21.32 -1.10
CA THR A 129 2.14 21.23 -1.51
C THR A 129 1.87 19.85 -2.10
N PRO A 130 0.91 19.06 -1.53
CA PRO A 130 0.57 17.76 -2.07
C PRO A 130 0.13 17.85 -3.55
N PRO A 131 0.48 16.87 -4.40
CA PRO A 131 0.16 16.92 -5.83
C PRO A 131 -1.32 17.14 -6.14
N ALA A 132 -2.23 16.56 -5.36
CA ALA A 132 -3.67 16.75 -5.53
C ALA A 132 -4.16 18.18 -5.13
N SER A 133 -3.33 18.97 -4.45
CA SER A 133 -3.63 20.35 -4.03
C SER A 133 -2.94 21.39 -4.90
N GLN A 134 -2.11 20.98 -5.85
CA GLN A 134 -1.50 21.87 -6.84
C GLN A 134 -2.57 22.28 -7.85
N ARG A 135 -2.73 23.59 -8.05
CA ARG A 135 -3.61 24.11 -9.12
C ARG A 135 -2.87 23.99 -10.45
N PRO A 136 -3.58 23.68 -11.55
CA PRO A 136 -3.01 23.71 -12.89
C PRO A 136 -2.54 25.11 -13.26
#